data_f6c17a11d6ac8b9e4198c38907b858f8
#
_entry.id   f6c17a11d6ac8b9e4198c38907b858f8
#
_cell.length_a   1.000
_cell.length_b   1.000
_cell.length_c   1.000
_cell.angle_alpha   90.00
_cell.angle_beta   90.00
_cell.angle_gamma   90.00
#
_symmetry.space_group_name_H-M   'P 1'
#
loop_
_entity.id
_entity.type
_entity.pdbx_description
1 polymer ?
#
loop_
_entity_poly.entity_id
_entity_poly.type
_entity_poly.pdbx_seq_one_letter_code
_entity_poly.pdbx_strand_id
1 'polypeptide(L)'
;MGQALTRMRPGRWALPTAVVLVYLYILSPVIFVAWIAFFDQDIIVFPPEGYTLRWFAQVWERRAFQRGFVTSFQVATVAMVCGVGLGTLASIALVRYRFPGREALNTLLLSPLIVPGIVAGLAIYVFFVYLDNLFEWELKGTLPGLVAAHVMLTLPWTVRLISASLQGIDRSVEEAAMNLGADAWTTFRRVTFPMMRAGIVAAALFSFITSFENLELTLFLVGPGRTTLPVAVLAYLEFKVDPLIAAVAFVQIVLIGALMLITDRYVKLSRIV
;
A
#
# COMPACT_ATOMS: atom_id res chain seq x y z
N MET A 1 -52.41 -22.83 -26.52
CA MET A 1 -52.45 -22.00 -25.31
C MET A 1 -51.79 -22.80 -24.21
N GLY A 2 -50.54 -22.56 -23.92
CA GLY A 2 -49.76 -23.17 -22.84
C GLY A 2 -48.88 -22.11 -22.22
N GLN A 3 -49.33 -21.58 -21.07
CA GLN A 3 -48.60 -20.57 -20.30
C GLN A 3 -47.31 -21.17 -19.77
N ALA A 4 -46.17 -20.68 -20.26
CA ALA A 4 -44.88 -20.91 -19.67
C ALA A 4 -44.82 -20.12 -18.33
N LEU A 5 -45.21 -20.78 -17.25
CA LEU A 5 -44.98 -20.33 -15.89
C LEU A 5 -43.45 -20.27 -15.68
N THR A 6 -42.91 -19.08 -15.73
CA THR A 6 -41.54 -18.78 -15.33
C THR A 6 -41.38 -19.19 -13.86
N ARG A 7 -40.92 -20.41 -13.64
CA ARG A 7 -40.49 -20.88 -12.31
C ARG A 7 -39.38 -19.93 -11.83
N MET A 8 -39.71 -19.01 -10.94
CA MET A 8 -38.74 -18.27 -10.14
C MET A 8 -37.87 -19.29 -9.40
N ARG A 9 -36.65 -19.49 -9.86
CA ARG A 9 -35.67 -20.33 -9.16
C ARG A 9 -35.35 -19.63 -7.82
N PRO A 10 -35.72 -20.21 -6.66
CA PRO A 10 -35.53 -19.59 -5.34
C PRO A 10 -34.03 -19.28 -5.02
N GLY A 11 -33.10 -19.91 -5.74
CA GLY A 11 -31.64 -19.64 -5.59
C GLY A 11 -31.11 -18.41 -6.30
N ARG A 12 -31.90 -17.67 -7.10
CA ARG A 12 -31.39 -16.53 -7.89
C ARG A 12 -30.99 -15.36 -7.02
N TRP A 13 -31.56 -15.20 -5.85
CA TRP A 13 -31.26 -14.13 -4.90
C TRP A 13 -30.27 -14.55 -3.81
N ALA A 14 -30.06 -15.84 -3.59
CA ALA A 14 -29.20 -16.34 -2.53
C ALA A 14 -27.74 -15.86 -2.69
N LEU A 15 -27.18 -15.93 -3.90
CA LEU A 15 -25.81 -15.48 -4.17
C LEU A 15 -25.63 -13.96 -4.00
N PRO A 16 -26.45 -13.07 -4.63
CA PRO A 16 -26.31 -11.64 -4.43
C PRO A 16 -26.57 -11.23 -2.97
N THR A 17 -27.51 -11.85 -2.27
CA THR A 17 -27.74 -11.60 -0.84
C THR A 17 -26.53 -12.00 0.00
N ALA A 18 -25.95 -13.18 -0.24
CA ALA A 18 -24.73 -13.60 0.45
C ALA A 18 -23.57 -12.65 0.19
N VAL A 19 -23.37 -12.20 -1.05
CA VAL A 19 -22.34 -11.21 -1.41
C VAL A 19 -22.55 -9.90 -0.66
N VAL A 20 -23.78 -9.36 -0.64
CA VAL A 20 -24.10 -8.12 0.10
C VAL A 20 -23.83 -8.28 1.59
N LEU A 21 -24.24 -9.40 2.21
CA LEU A 21 -24.01 -9.66 3.63
C LEU A 21 -22.51 -9.74 3.96
N VAL A 22 -21.73 -10.40 3.10
CA VAL A 22 -20.25 -10.46 3.26
C VAL A 22 -19.63 -9.07 3.17
N TYR A 23 -20.04 -8.25 2.18
CA TYR A 23 -19.54 -6.88 2.08
C TYR A 23 -19.94 -6.02 3.28
N LEU A 24 -21.19 -6.11 3.75
CA LEU A 24 -21.63 -5.39 4.95
C LEU A 24 -20.84 -5.82 6.18
N TYR A 25 -20.56 -7.12 6.32
CA TYR A 25 -19.75 -7.64 7.42
C TYR A 25 -18.32 -7.13 7.37
N ILE A 26 -17.65 -7.18 6.19
CA ILE A 26 -16.28 -6.69 6.02
C ILE A 26 -16.17 -5.18 6.22
N LEU A 27 -17.16 -4.41 5.75
CA LEU A 27 -17.15 -2.95 5.86
C LEU A 27 -17.63 -2.46 7.23
N SER A 28 -18.34 -3.29 8.02
CA SER A 28 -18.92 -2.86 9.30
C SER A 28 -17.90 -2.25 10.27
N PRO A 29 -16.68 -2.80 10.49
CA PRO A 29 -15.71 -2.16 11.37
C PRO A 29 -15.24 -0.79 10.86
N VAL A 30 -15.07 -0.66 9.54
CA VAL A 30 -14.65 0.60 8.90
C VAL A 30 -15.73 1.66 9.06
N ILE A 31 -17.00 1.30 8.81
CA ILE A 31 -18.16 2.19 8.99
C ILE A 31 -18.29 2.59 10.46
N PHE A 32 -18.07 1.64 11.38
CA PHE A 32 -18.16 1.88 12.81
C PHE A 32 -17.09 2.86 13.31
N VAL A 33 -15.83 2.66 12.90
CA VAL A 33 -14.74 3.61 13.20
C VAL A 33 -15.02 4.99 12.58
N ALA A 34 -15.48 5.02 11.32
CA ALA A 34 -15.87 6.26 10.67
C ALA A 34 -17.00 6.98 11.42
N TRP A 35 -17.95 6.25 11.99
CA TRP A 35 -19.05 6.81 12.78
C TRP A 35 -18.56 7.37 14.12
N ILE A 36 -17.69 6.64 14.85
CA ILE A 36 -17.08 7.10 16.12
C ILE A 36 -16.31 8.42 15.94
N ALA A 37 -15.72 8.67 14.78
CA ALA A 37 -14.98 9.90 14.50
C ALA A 37 -15.81 11.19 14.68
N PHE A 38 -17.12 11.08 14.69
CA PHE A 38 -18.05 12.19 14.83
C PHE A 38 -18.67 12.31 16.23
N PHE A 39 -18.39 11.42 17.18
CA PHE A 39 -18.96 11.47 18.52
C PHE A 39 -18.46 12.70 19.29
N ASP A 40 -19.34 13.34 20.07
CA ASP A 40 -18.96 14.57 20.81
C ASP A 40 -18.40 14.29 22.21
N GLN A 41 -18.56 13.10 22.75
CA GLN A 41 -17.99 12.71 24.04
C GLN A 41 -16.52 12.33 23.96
N ASP A 42 -15.78 12.54 25.06
CA ASP A 42 -14.35 12.16 25.18
C ASP A 42 -14.14 10.65 25.43
N ILE A 43 -15.15 9.98 25.97
CA ILE A 43 -15.14 8.52 26.19
C ILE A 43 -16.12 7.90 25.20
N ILE A 44 -15.69 6.86 24.52
CA ILE A 44 -16.51 6.18 23.52
C ILE A 44 -17.60 5.38 24.23
N VAL A 45 -18.82 5.89 24.28
CA VAL A 45 -20.02 5.27 24.89
C VAL A 45 -21.15 5.22 23.86
N PHE A 46 -22.05 4.25 24.00
CA PHE A 46 -23.25 4.11 23.19
C PHE A 46 -24.51 4.20 24.05
N PRO A 47 -25.54 4.90 23.60
CA PRO A 47 -25.63 5.73 22.37
C PRO A 47 -24.77 7.00 22.49
N PRO A 48 -24.36 7.63 21.34
CA PRO A 48 -23.60 8.88 21.38
C PRO A 48 -24.46 10.02 21.95
N GLU A 49 -23.85 10.88 22.76
CA GLU A 49 -24.52 12.04 23.37
C GLU A 49 -24.76 13.16 22.35
N GLY A 50 -23.90 13.22 21.30
CA GLY A 50 -23.98 14.22 20.23
C GLY A 50 -22.96 13.96 19.13
N TYR A 51 -22.93 14.84 18.14
CA TYR A 51 -22.02 14.79 17.01
C TYR A 51 -21.24 16.08 16.83
N THR A 52 -19.93 15.95 16.52
CA THR A 52 -19.02 17.09 16.39
C THR A 52 -17.99 16.87 15.29
N LEU A 53 -17.40 17.95 14.78
CA LEU A 53 -16.24 17.94 13.89
C LEU A 53 -14.94 18.35 14.61
N ARG A 54 -14.98 18.63 15.93
CA ARG A 54 -13.85 19.14 16.71
C ARG A 54 -12.61 18.25 16.62
N TRP A 55 -12.79 16.93 16.53
CA TRP A 55 -11.70 15.97 16.47
C TRP A 55 -10.86 16.12 15.20
N PHE A 56 -11.49 16.45 14.07
CA PHE A 56 -10.78 16.68 12.81
C PHE A 56 -9.87 17.92 12.89
N ALA A 57 -10.29 18.98 13.58
CA ALA A 57 -9.44 20.14 13.85
C ALA A 57 -8.25 19.73 14.75
N GLN A 58 -8.53 19.01 15.84
CA GLN A 58 -7.51 18.54 16.77
C GLN A 58 -6.46 17.60 16.13
N VAL A 59 -6.82 16.82 15.12
CA VAL A 59 -5.84 16.02 14.35
C VAL A 59 -4.70 16.91 13.81
N TRP A 60 -5.06 18.07 13.27
CA TRP A 60 -4.09 19.01 12.69
C TRP A 60 -3.44 19.94 13.70
N GLU A 61 -4.03 20.17 14.85
CA GLU A 61 -3.44 20.95 15.95
C GLU A 61 -2.34 20.18 16.68
N ARG A 62 -2.45 18.85 16.75
CA ARG A 62 -1.46 18.01 17.43
C ARG A 62 -0.23 17.81 16.58
N ARG A 63 0.88 18.40 16.99
CA ARG A 63 2.17 18.34 16.30
C ARG A 63 2.65 16.88 16.01
N ALA A 64 2.31 15.93 16.89
CA ALA A 64 2.68 14.53 16.71
C ALA A 64 2.00 13.94 15.48
N PHE A 65 0.69 14.13 15.30
CA PHE A 65 -0.05 13.63 14.14
C PHE A 65 0.30 14.37 12.88
N GLN A 66 0.45 15.70 12.93
CA GLN A 66 0.86 16.50 11.77
C GLN A 66 2.23 16.06 11.25
N ARG A 67 3.24 15.92 12.14
CA ARG A 67 4.57 15.44 11.77
C ARG A 67 4.54 14.00 11.30
N GLY A 68 3.79 13.14 11.99
CA GLY A 68 3.60 11.75 11.62
C GLY A 68 3.02 11.61 10.21
N PHE A 69 1.98 12.39 9.88
CA PHE A 69 1.38 12.41 8.55
C PHE A 69 2.37 12.84 7.47
N VAL A 70 3.09 13.94 7.69
CA VAL A 70 4.09 14.45 6.74
C VAL A 70 5.22 13.43 6.55
N THR A 71 5.73 12.85 7.63
CA THR A 71 6.80 11.84 7.55
C THR A 71 6.32 10.59 6.82
N SER A 72 5.14 10.05 7.17
CA SER A 72 4.55 8.89 6.48
C SER A 72 4.37 9.16 4.98
N PHE A 73 3.85 10.35 4.63
CA PHE A 73 3.64 10.72 3.23
C PHE A 73 4.97 10.83 2.46
N GLN A 74 5.98 11.46 3.05
CA GLN A 74 7.32 11.57 2.44
C GLN A 74 7.96 10.19 2.24
N VAL A 75 7.99 9.37 3.30
CA VAL A 75 8.57 8.02 3.24
C VAL A 75 7.84 7.17 2.22
N ALA A 76 6.50 7.14 2.27
CA ALA A 76 5.69 6.34 1.34
C ALA A 76 5.88 6.78 -0.12
N THR A 77 5.92 8.08 -0.38
CA THR A 77 6.11 8.60 -1.74
C THR A 77 7.49 8.25 -2.29
N VAL A 78 8.55 8.46 -1.51
CA VAL A 78 9.92 8.17 -1.97
C VAL A 78 10.14 6.66 -2.09
N ALA A 79 9.67 5.87 -1.12
CA ALA A 79 9.73 4.41 -1.18
C ALA A 79 8.94 3.85 -2.38
N MET A 80 7.76 4.39 -2.68
CA MET A 80 6.98 4.04 -3.86
C MET A 80 7.76 4.32 -5.15
N VAL A 81 8.34 5.51 -5.32
CA VAL A 81 9.08 5.87 -6.54
C VAL A 81 10.30 4.97 -6.71
N CYS A 82 11.11 4.80 -5.66
CA CYS A 82 12.29 3.93 -5.69
C CYS A 82 11.91 2.46 -5.87
N GLY A 83 10.91 1.98 -5.12
CA GLY A 83 10.43 0.60 -5.19
C GLY A 83 9.86 0.24 -6.56
N VAL A 84 9.06 1.12 -7.18
CA VAL A 84 8.51 0.92 -8.53
C VAL A 84 9.63 0.96 -9.57
N GLY A 85 10.59 1.88 -9.46
CA GLY A 85 11.74 1.94 -10.35
C GLY A 85 12.57 0.65 -10.31
N LEU A 86 13.02 0.24 -9.12
CA LEU A 86 13.79 -0.98 -8.92
C LEU A 86 12.97 -2.23 -9.28
N GLY A 87 11.71 -2.28 -8.87
CA GLY A 87 10.79 -3.38 -9.17
C GLY A 87 10.52 -3.54 -10.67
N THR A 88 10.44 -2.43 -11.42
CA THR A 88 10.29 -2.48 -12.89
C THR A 88 11.54 -3.09 -13.54
N LEU A 89 12.73 -2.66 -13.15
CA LEU A 89 13.98 -3.20 -13.67
C LEU A 89 14.12 -4.69 -13.33
N ALA A 90 13.85 -5.06 -12.08
CA ALA A 90 13.88 -6.45 -11.63
C ALA A 90 12.85 -7.31 -12.39
N SER A 91 11.63 -6.82 -12.59
CA SER A 91 10.57 -7.52 -13.32
C SER A 91 10.94 -7.75 -14.78
N ILE A 92 11.53 -6.76 -15.45
CA ILE A 92 12.01 -6.92 -16.83
C ILE A 92 13.09 -7.99 -16.88
N ALA A 93 14.09 -7.96 -15.98
CA ALA A 93 15.13 -8.95 -15.90
C ALA A 93 14.56 -10.36 -15.68
N LEU A 94 13.65 -10.49 -14.70
CA LEU A 94 13.05 -11.78 -14.34
C LEU A 94 12.10 -12.35 -15.40
N VAL A 95 11.39 -11.52 -16.16
CA VAL A 95 10.37 -11.99 -17.11
C VAL A 95 10.92 -12.14 -18.52
N ARG A 96 11.78 -11.22 -18.96
CA ARG A 96 12.26 -11.18 -20.37
C ARG A 96 13.59 -11.88 -20.58
N TYR A 97 14.40 -12.06 -19.55
CA TYR A 97 15.73 -12.64 -19.69
C TYR A 97 15.85 -14.00 -18.98
N ARG A 98 16.71 -14.85 -19.53
CA ARG A 98 17.11 -16.13 -18.94
C ARG A 98 18.57 -16.03 -18.52
N PHE A 99 18.84 -16.19 -17.23
CA PHE A 99 20.19 -16.14 -16.68
C PHE A 99 20.33 -17.14 -15.51
N PRO A 100 21.54 -17.62 -15.21
CA PRO A 100 21.76 -18.47 -14.05
C PRO A 100 21.45 -17.71 -12.76
N GLY A 101 20.77 -18.35 -11.80
CA GLY A 101 20.36 -17.71 -10.55
C GLY A 101 19.06 -16.91 -10.60
N ARG A 102 18.34 -16.89 -11.73
CA ARG A 102 17.06 -16.16 -11.87
C ARG A 102 16.06 -16.52 -10.78
N GLU A 103 15.90 -17.80 -10.49
CA GLU A 103 14.94 -18.25 -9.46
C GLU A 103 15.38 -17.88 -8.06
N ALA A 104 16.68 -17.99 -7.78
CA ALA A 104 17.24 -17.52 -6.50
C ALA A 104 17.03 -16.01 -6.31
N LEU A 105 17.25 -15.19 -7.34
CA LEU A 105 16.97 -13.76 -7.30
C LEU A 105 15.48 -13.47 -7.09
N ASN A 106 14.59 -14.20 -7.79
CA ASN A 106 13.15 -14.05 -7.60
C ASN A 106 12.74 -14.38 -6.16
N THR A 107 13.24 -15.49 -5.61
CA THR A 107 12.99 -15.90 -4.22
C THR A 107 13.52 -14.86 -3.23
N LEU A 108 14.72 -14.34 -3.47
CA LEU A 108 15.33 -13.30 -2.61
C LEU A 108 14.50 -12.02 -2.62
N LEU A 109 14.06 -11.55 -3.79
CA LEU A 109 13.23 -10.33 -3.91
C LEU A 109 11.85 -10.48 -3.27
N LEU A 110 11.31 -11.70 -3.22
CA LEU A 110 10.00 -11.98 -2.62
C LEU A 110 10.11 -12.42 -1.15
N SER A 111 11.30 -12.74 -0.65
CA SER A 111 11.51 -13.23 0.71
C SER A 111 11.01 -12.31 1.83
N PRO A 112 11.01 -10.96 1.70
CA PRO A 112 10.47 -10.08 2.74
C PRO A 112 8.97 -10.29 3.01
N LEU A 113 8.21 -10.87 2.06
CA LEU A 113 6.79 -11.20 2.28
C LEU A 113 6.57 -12.34 3.30
N ILE A 114 7.58 -13.15 3.53
CA ILE A 114 7.50 -14.31 4.42
C ILE A 114 7.91 -13.93 5.84
N VAL A 115 8.72 -12.87 5.97
CA VAL A 115 9.26 -12.44 7.26
C VAL A 115 8.20 -11.61 8.00
N PRO A 116 7.86 -11.93 9.27
CA PRO A 116 6.97 -11.08 10.06
C PRO A 116 7.52 -9.64 10.16
N GLY A 117 6.65 -8.64 9.99
CA GLY A 117 7.05 -7.23 9.91
C GLY A 117 7.85 -6.73 11.11
N ILE A 118 7.47 -7.15 12.31
CA ILE A 118 8.21 -6.85 13.57
C ILE A 118 9.63 -7.43 13.52
N VAL A 119 9.80 -8.67 13.05
CA VAL A 119 11.12 -9.32 12.95
C VAL A 119 11.98 -8.62 11.88
N ALA A 120 11.39 -8.26 10.75
CA ALA A 120 12.06 -7.49 9.72
C ALA A 120 12.51 -6.12 10.23
N GLY A 121 11.66 -5.42 10.97
CA GLY A 121 11.98 -4.11 11.57
C GLY A 121 13.15 -4.20 12.55
N LEU A 122 13.14 -5.18 13.44
CA LEU A 122 14.24 -5.42 14.37
C LEU A 122 15.55 -5.80 13.64
N ALA A 123 15.47 -6.67 12.63
CA ALA A 123 16.63 -7.08 11.85
C ALA A 123 17.28 -5.89 11.12
N ILE A 124 16.45 -5.03 10.49
CA ILE A 124 16.93 -3.81 9.83
C ILE A 124 17.54 -2.83 10.84
N TYR A 125 16.91 -2.68 12.01
CA TYR A 125 17.48 -1.85 13.08
C TYR A 125 18.87 -2.33 13.49
N VAL A 126 19.04 -3.61 13.77
CA VAL A 126 20.34 -4.21 14.12
C VAL A 126 21.35 -4.02 12.98
N PHE A 127 20.91 -4.21 11.73
CA PHE A 127 21.74 -3.98 10.55
C PHE A 127 22.19 -2.52 10.43
N PHE A 128 21.30 -1.56 10.70
CA PHE A 128 21.68 -0.13 10.71
C PHE A 128 22.67 0.21 11.82
N VAL A 129 22.50 -0.37 13.02
CA VAL A 129 23.47 -0.22 14.09
C VAL A 129 24.84 -0.79 13.67
N TYR A 130 24.87 -1.93 12.98
CA TYR A 130 26.11 -2.50 12.45
C TYR A 130 26.78 -1.62 11.41
N LEU A 131 26.00 -1.06 10.48
CA LEU A 131 26.52 -0.12 9.48
C LEU A 131 27.02 1.18 10.10
N ASP A 132 26.34 1.69 11.13
CA ASP A 132 26.74 2.87 11.88
C ASP A 132 28.13 2.65 12.53
N ASN A 133 28.31 1.50 13.19
CA ASN A 133 29.58 1.14 13.82
C ASN A 133 30.75 0.91 12.83
N LEU A 134 30.44 0.47 11.59
CA LEU A 134 31.45 0.14 10.60
C LEU A 134 31.84 1.32 9.69
N PHE A 135 30.85 2.15 9.34
CA PHE A 135 30.98 3.21 8.34
C PHE A 135 30.60 4.59 8.85
N GLU A 136 30.20 4.71 10.13
CA GLU A 136 29.68 5.95 10.73
C GLU A 136 28.43 6.48 9.97
N TRP A 137 27.61 5.56 9.44
CA TRP A 137 26.39 5.88 8.71
C TRP A 137 25.20 5.95 9.69
N GLU A 138 24.85 7.14 10.12
CA GLU A 138 23.69 7.38 10.98
C GLU A 138 22.36 7.17 10.21
N LEU A 139 21.95 5.90 10.01
CA LEU A 139 20.71 5.58 9.29
C LEU A 139 19.50 5.48 10.23
N LYS A 140 19.68 5.01 11.47
CA LYS A 140 18.59 4.87 12.44
C LYS A 140 18.00 6.24 12.83
N GLY A 141 16.67 6.33 12.87
CA GLY A 141 15.97 7.58 13.21
C GLY A 141 16.06 8.68 12.13
N THR A 142 16.59 8.37 10.94
CA THR A 142 16.72 9.32 9.85
C THR A 142 15.73 9.04 8.72
N LEU A 143 15.44 10.07 7.90
CA LEU A 143 14.56 9.89 6.73
C LEU A 143 15.15 8.92 5.69
N PRO A 144 16.45 9.00 5.33
CA PRO A 144 17.04 8.02 4.42
C PRO A 144 16.96 6.57 4.93
N GLY A 145 17.19 6.33 6.21
CA GLY A 145 17.06 5.01 6.81
C GLY A 145 15.61 4.48 6.74
N LEU A 146 14.63 5.31 7.09
CA LEU A 146 13.21 4.96 6.95
C LEU A 146 12.87 4.63 5.49
N VAL A 147 13.29 5.48 4.54
CA VAL A 147 13.05 5.26 3.11
C VAL A 147 13.68 3.95 2.64
N ALA A 148 14.94 3.67 3.00
CA ALA A 148 15.63 2.44 2.61
C ALA A 148 14.88 1.19 3.10
N ALA A 149 14.43 1.19 4.36
CA ALA A 149 13.65 0.11 4.93
C ALA A 149 12.28 -0.07 4.24
N HIS A 150 11.61 1.04 3.93
CA HIS A 150 10.31 1.00 3.24
C HIS A 150 10.43 0.62 1.76
N VAL A 151 11.54 0.93 1.08
CA VAL A 151 11.83 0.40 -0.27
C VAL A 151 11.94 -1.12 -0.21
N MET A 152 12.65 -1.66 0.79
CA MET A 152 12.77 -3.11 0.99
C MET A 152 11.42 -3.76 1.28
N LEU A 153 10.54 -3.10 2.06
CA LEU A 153 9.17 -3.55 2.33
C LEU A 153 8.29 -3.59 1.08
N THR A 154 8.41 -2.58 0.21
CA THR A 154 7.52 -2.42 -0.95
C THR A 154 8.02 -3.16 -2.20
N LEU A 155 9.31 -3.46 -2.28
CA LEU A 155 9.95 -4.10 -3.44
C LEU A 155 9.29 -5.43 -3.85
N PRO A 156 8.94 -6.36 -2.95
CA PRO A 156 8.27 -7.60 -3.33
C PRO A 156 6.93 -7.37 -4.05
N TRP A 157 6.14 -6.42 -3.58
CA TRP A 157 4.85 -6.08 -4.17
C TRP A 157 5.01 -5.49 -5.57
N THR A 158 5.99 -4.59 -5.74
CA THR A 158 6.27 -4.00 -7.05
C THR A 158 6.73 -5.05 -8.04
N VAL A 159 7.67 -5.92 -7.65
CA VAL A 159 8.15 -7.01 -8.51
C VAL A 159 7.01 -7.95 -8.89
N ARG A 160 6.16 -8.34 -7.94
CA ARG A 160 5.04 -9.25 -8.19
C ARG A 160 4.00 -8.67 -9.16
N LEU A 161 3.54 -7.44 -8.91
CA LEU A 161 2.49 -6.81 -9.71
C LEU A 161 2.97 -6.43 -11.11
N ILE A 162 4.20 -5.91 -11.22
CA ILE A 162 4.78 -5.53 -12.50
C ILE A 162 5.14 -6.78 -13.32
N SER A 163 5.70 -7.83 -12.69
CA SER A 163 5.97 -9.10 -13.37
C SER A 163 4.70 -9.75 -13.91
N ALA A 164 3.62 -9.76 -13.13
CA ALA A 164 2.33 -10.27 -13.57
C ALA A 164 1.79 -9.50 -14.79
N SER A 165 1.88 -8.17 -14.76
CA SER A 165 1.49 -7.32 -15.89
C SER A 165 2.35 -7.58 -17.13
N LEU A 166 3.67 -7.73 -16.97
CA LEU A 166 4.59 -7.98 -18.06
C LEU A 166 4.42 -9.39 -18.66
N GLN A 167 4.10 -10.39 -17.85
CA GLN A 167 3.79 -11.75 -18.31
C GLN A 167 2.54 -11.82 -19.17
N GLY A 168 1.57 -10.91 -18.94
CA GLY A 168 0.36 -10.78 -19.75
C GLY A 168 0.59 -10.16 -21.14
N ILE A 169 1.78 -9.62 -21.41
CA ILE A 169 2.14 -9.03 -22.71
C ILE A 169 2.81 -10.09 -23.59
N ASP A 170 2.17 -10.38 -24.73
CA ASP A 170 2.76 -11.30 -25.69
C ASP A 170 4.07 -10.72 -26.26
N ARG A 171 5.13 -11.52 -26.22
CA ARG A 171 6.45 -11.15 -26.70
C ARG A 171 6.48 -10.83 -28.19
N SER A 172 5.59 -11.43 -28.96
CA SER A 172 5.44 -11.18 -30.39
C SER A 172 5.19 -9.71 -30.72
N VAL A 173 4.54 -8.97 -29.84
CA VAL A 173 4.30 -7.51 -30.03
C VAL A 173 5.63 -6.73 -29.96
N GLU A 174 6.52 -7.09 -29.03
CA GLU A 174 7.85 -6.50 -28.90
C GLU A 174 8.72 -6.87 -30.12
N GLU A 175 8.66 -8.14 -30.56
CA GLU A 175 9.39 -8.66 -31.72
C GLU A 175 8.90 -7.99 -33.03
N ALA A 176 7.60 -7.78 -33.18
CA ALA A 176 7.05 -7.04 -34.32
C ALA A 176 7.56 -5.60 -34.39
N ALA A 177 7.65 -4.90 -33.26
CA ALA A 177 8.22 -3.56 -33.21
C ALA A 177 9.71 -3.54 -33.63
N MET A 178 10.48 -4.52 -33.17
CA MET A 178 11.90 -4.67 -33.57
C MET A 178 12.05 -5.02 -35.04
N ASN A 179 11.18 -5.85 -35.60
CA ASN A 179 11.17 -6.16 -37.05
C ASN A 179 10.84 -4.93 -37.92
N LEU A 180 10.12 -3.95 -37.36
CA LEU A 180 9.86 -2.66 -38.02
C LEU A 180 11.01 -1.65 -37.83
N GLY A 181 12.15 -2.08 -37.28
CA GLY A 181 13.36 -1.27 -37.13
C GLY A 181 13.47 -0.52 -35.80
N ALA A 182 12.59 -0.78 -34.81
CA ALA A 182 12.75 -0.21 -33.50
C ALA A 182 13.90 -0.91 -32.74
N ASP A 183 14.75 -0.11 -32.10
CA ASP A 183 15.74 -0.64 -31.15
C ASP A 183 15.09 -1.06 -29.81
N ALA A 184 15.85 -1.72 -28.94
CA ALA A 184 15.35 -2.21 -27.65
C ALA A 184 14.78 -1.09 -26.76
N TRP A 185 15.41 0.09 -26.76
CA TRP A 185 14.93 1.24 -25.97
C TRP A 185 13.65 1.83 -26.52
N THR A 186 13.55 1.97 -27.83
CA THR A 186 12.34 2.44 -28.50
C THR A 186 11.18 1.46 -28.32
N THR A 187 11.43 0.15 -28.43
CA THR A 187 10.44 -0.89 -28.14
C THR A 187 9.99 -0.83 -26.70
N PHE A 188 10.90 -0.73 -25.75
CA PHE A 188 10.54 -0.57 -24.34
C PHE A 188 9.67 0.67 -24.12
N ARG A 189 10.13 1.84 -24.58
CA ARG A 189 9.45 3.12 -24.31
C ARG A 189 8.10 3.26 -24.99
N ARG A 190 7.97 2.76 -26.23
CA ARG A 190 6.78 2.97 -27.07
C ARG A 190 5.79 1.81 -27.04
N VAL A 191 6.23 0.61 -26.65
CA VAL A 191 5.40 -0.62 -26.67
C VAL A 191 5.28 -1.18 -25.27
N THR A 192 6.37 -1.68 -24.67
CA THR A 192 6.33 -2.43 -23.42
C THR A 192 5.86 -1.58 -22.25
N PHE A 193 6.46 -0.40 -22.04
CA PHE A 193 6.13 0.47 -20.91
C PHE A 193 4.67 0.96 -20.94
N PRO A 194 4.11 1.46 -22.08
CA PRO A 194 2.71 1.82 -22.15
C PRO A 194 1.75 0.64 -21.88
N MET A 195 2.10 -0.56 -22.33
CA MET A 195 1.31 -1.77 -22.06
C MET A 195 1.37 -2.20 -20.58
N MET A 196 2.49 -1.97 -19.91
CA MET A 196 2.66 -2.26 -18.48
C MET A 196 2.06 -1.20 -17.56
N ARG A 197 1.62 -0.05 -18.07
CA ARG A 197 1.20 1.09 -17.26
C ARG A 197 0.22 0.74 -16.14
N ALA A 198 -0.72 -0.15 -16.43
CA ALA A 198 -1.72 -0.59 -15.46
C ALA A 198 -1.09 -1.31 -14.28
N GLY A 199 -0.16 -2.25 -14.52
CA GLY A 199 0.59 -2.94 -13.49
C GLY A 199 1.52 -2.02 -12.70
N ILE A 200 2.16 -1.05 -13.37
CA ILE A 200 3.04 -0.07 -12.73
C ILE A 200 2.24 0.84 -11.79
N VAL A 201 1.08 1.32 -12.22
CA VAL A 201 0.21 2.17 -11.41
C VAL A 201 -0.38 1.39 -10.22
N ALA A 202 -0.79 0.15 -10.43
CA ALA A 202 -1.23 -0.73 -9.34
C ALA A 202 -0.10 -0.98 -8.33
N ALA A 203 1.12 -1.26 -8.81
CA ALA A 203 2.29 -1.43 -7.97
C ALA A 203 2.63 -0.15 -7.18
N ALA A 204 2.53 1.02 -7.80
CA ALA A 204 2.73 2.30 -7.15
C ALA A 204 1.72 2.55 -6.03
N LEU A 205 0.43 2.37 -6.32
CA LEU A 205 -0.63 2.54 -5.34
C LEU A 205 -0.45 1.58 -4.15
N PHE A 206 -0.18 0.30 -4.43
CA PHE A 206 -0.01 -0.71 -3.40
C PHE A 206 1.22 -0.44 -2.53
N SER A 207 2.34 -0.02 -3.15
CA SER A 207 3.56 0.36 -2.45
C SER A 207 3.35 1.57 -1.55
N PHE A 208 2.65 2.59 -2.05
CA PHE A 208 2.32 3.77 -1.26
C PHE A 208 1.49 3.40 -0.03
N ILE A 209 0.38 2.67 -0.21
CA ILE A 209 -0.50 2.27 0.89
C ILE A 209 0.27 1.43 1.91
N THR A 210 0.96 0.38 1.46
CA THR A 210 1.72 -0.52 2.34
C THR A 210 2.79 0.22 3.14
N SER A 211 3.45 1.21 2.53
CA SER A 211 4.44 2.03 3.22
C SER A 211 3.81 3.04 4.16
N PHE A 212 2.72 3.69 3.76
CA PHE A 212 2.05 4.75 4.53
C PHE A 212 1.45 4.23 5.84
N GLU A 213 0.88 3.03 5.81
CA GLU A 213 0.20 2.40 6.95
C GLU A 213 1.12 1.49 7.78
N ASN A 214 2.40 1.35 7.39
CA ASN A 214 3.27 0.41 8.08
C ASN A 214 3.62 0.88 9.49
N LEU A 215 3.23 0.09 10.47
CA LEU A 215 3.57 0.25 11.89
C LEU A 215 4.73 -0.66 12.28
N GLU A 216 4.65 -1.94 11.94
CA GLU A 216 5.48 -3.00 12.50
C GLU A 216 6.97 -2.80 12.26
N LEU A 217 7.36 -2.56 11.00
CA LEU A 217 8.75 -2.31 10.64
C LEU A 217 9.20 -0.93 11.14
N THR A 218 8.33 0.07 11.03
CA THR A 218 8.64 1.46 11.35
C THR A 218 8.90 1.67 12.83
N LEU A 219 8.24 0.92 13.71
CA LEU A 219 8.33 1.06 15.17
C LEU A 219 9.78 1.07 15.68
N PHE A 220 10.66 0.29 15.09
CA PHE A 220 12.07 0.20 15.47
C PHE A 220 12.96 1.25 14.82
N LEU A 221 12.49 1.91 13.76
CA LEU A 221 13.31 2.77 12.91
C LEU A 221 13.04 4.26 13.09
N VAL A 222 11.99 4.63 13.83
CA VAL A 222 11.72 6.02 14.19
C VAL A 222 12.71 6.54 15.22
N GLY A 223 12.89 7.84 15.27
CA GLY A 223 13.83 8.49 16.18
C GLY A 223 13.30 9.83 16.72
N PRO A 224 14.03 10.50 17.60
CA PRO A 224 13.64 11.78 18.18
C PRO A 224 13.26 12.79 17.10
N GLY A 225 12.06 13.35 17.20
CA GLY A 225 11.55 14.35 16.26
C GLY A 225 11.07 13.80 14.91
N ARG A 226 11.25 12.52 14.64
CA ARG A 226 10.75 11.82 13.45
C ARG A 226 9.92 10.61 13.83
N THR A 227 8.64 10.72 13.61
CA THR A 227 7.68 9.61 13.79
C THR A 227 6.81 9.51 12.56
N THR A 228 6.28 8.33 12.29
CA THR A 228 5.24 8.12 11.28
C THR A 228 3.87 8.19 11.91
N LEU A 229 2.82 8.36 11.09
CA LEU A 229 1.46 8.47 11.61
C LEU A 229 1.01 7.22 12.38
N PRO A 230 1.24 5.97 11.91
CA PRO A 230 0.88 4.78 12.68
C PRO A 230 1.58 4.71 14.03
N VAL A 231 2.86 5.08 14.11
CA VAL A 231 3.60 5.10 15.39
C VAL A 231 3.09 6.21 16.32
N ALA A 232 2.75 7.38 15.78
CA ALA A 232 2.17 8.47 16.56
C ALA A 232 0.78 8.09 17.13
N VAL A 233 -0.03 7.36 16.35
CA VAL A 233 -1.33 6.83 16.79
C VAL A 233 -1.14 5.79 17.88
N LEU A 234 -0.19 4.85 17.73
CA LEU A 234 0.12 3.85 18.76
C LEU A 234 0.55 4.52 20.06
N ALA A 235 1.48 5.46 19.99
CA ALA A 235 1.95 6.18 21.17
C ALA A 235 0.82 6.97 21.87
N TYR A 236 -0.14 7.50 21.11
CA TYR A 236 -1.31 8.17 21.68
C TYR A 236 -2.27 7.19 22.38
N LEU A 237 -2.49 6.00 21.78
CA LEU A 237 -3.35 4.94 22.31
C LEU A 237 -2.89 4.43 23.68
N GLU A 238 -1.59 4.48 23.98
CA GLU A 238 -1.05 4.11 25.29
C GLU A 238 -1.56 5.01 26.44
N PHE A 239 -1.96 6.23 26.13
CA PHE A 239 -2.39 7.22 27.13
C PHE A 239 -3.89 7.49 27.11
N LYS A 240 -4.54 7.46 25.95
CA LYS A 240 -5.94 7.85 25.79
C LYS A 240 -6.61 7.14 24.63
N VAL A 241 -7.84 6.66 24.88
CA VAL A 241 -8.73 6.10 23.84
C VAL A 241 -9.95 7.02 23.74
N ASP A 242 -9.97 7.88 22.72
CA ASP A 242 -11.04 8.83 22.45
C ASP A 242 -11.36 8.88 20.94
N PRO A 243 -12.43 9.58 20.52
CA PRO A 243 -12.81 9.68 19.11
C PRO A 243 -11.76 10.35 18.20
N LEU A 244 -10.74 11.00 18.76
CA LEU A 244 -9.64 11.58 17.98
C LEU A 244 -8.91 10.52 17.15
N ILE A 245 -8.72 9.32 17.70
CA ILE A 245 -8.08 8.20 16.97
C ILE A 245 -8.94 7.79 15.78
N ALA A 246 -10.25 7.70 16.01
CA ALA A 246 -11.19 7.39 14.93
C ALA A 246 -11.19 8.50 13.85
N ALA A 247 -11.04 9.77 14.24
CA ALA A 247 -10.90 10.87 13.28
C ALA A 247 -9.59 10.78 12.46
N VAL A 248 -8.46 10.39 13.07
CA VAL A 248 -7.21 10.12 12.34
C VAL A 248 -7.40 8.97 11.36
N ALA A 249 -8.01 7.87 11.79
CA ALA A 249 -8.31 6.73 10.93
C ALA A 249 -9.25 7.10 9.78
N PHE A 250 -10.27 7.92 10.04
CA PHE A 250 -11.18 8.42 9.00
C PHE A 250 -10.44 9.24 7.94
N VAL A 251 -9.54 10.14 8.35
CA VAL A 251 -8.70 10.92 7.41
C VAL A 251 -7.86 10.00 6.54
N GLN A 252 -7.27 8.94 7.11
CA GLN A 252 -6.51 7.94 6.34
C GLN A 252 -7.40 7.18 5.36
N ILE A 253 -8.59 6.74 5.79
CA ILE A 253 -9.58 6.04 4.93
C ILE A 253 -9.96 6.93 3.74
N VAL A 254 -10.26 8.21 3.98
CA VAL A 254 -10.60 9.17 2.93
C VAL A 254 -9.43 9.39 1.96
N LEU A 255 -8.20 9.55 2.49
CA LEU A 255 -7.01 9.71 1.66
C LEU A 255 -6.79 8.51 0.74
N ILE A 256 -6.80 7.31 1.32
CA ILE A 256 -6.54 6.07 0.56
C ILE A 256 -7.68 5.81 -0.42
N GLY A 257 -8.93 5.98 0.01
CA GLY A 257 -10.09 5.85 -0.87
C GLY A 257 -10.04 6.83 -2.05
N ALA A 258 -9.66 8.08 -1.81
CA ALA A 258 -9.47 9.07 -2.87
C ALA A 258 -8.36 8.67 -3.84
N LEU A 259 -7.20 8.20 -3.34
CA LEU A 259 -6.11 7.71 -4.18
C LEU A 259 -6.54 6.50 -5.02
N MET A 260 -7.29 5.56 -4.45
CA MET A 260 -7.83 4.41 -5.18
C MET A 260 -8.81 4.83 -6.28
N LEU A 261 -9.75 5.73 -5.97
CA LEU A 261 -10.74 6.22 -6.94
C LEU A 261 -10.07 7.00 -8.08
N ILE A 262 -9.11 7.87 -7.76
CA ILE A 262 -8.32 8.60 -8.76
C ILE A 262 -7.58 7.60 -9.66
N THR A 263 -6.92 6.62 -9.05
CA THR A 263 -6.15 5.61 -9.80
C THR A 263 -7.06 4.77 -10.70
N ASP A 264 -8.22 4.32 -10.22
CA ASP A 264 -9.17 3.51 -11.02
C ASP A 264 -9.72 4.28 -12.22
N ARG A 265 -9.94 5.59 -12.07
CA ARG A 265 -10.39 6.45 -13.17
C ARG A 265 -9.41 6.49 -14.34
N TYR A 266 -8.09 6.44 -14.06
CA TYR A 266 -7.05 6.54 -15.11
C TYR A 266 -6.63 5.18 -15.66
N VAL A 267 -6.66 4.13 -14.87
CA VAL A 267 -6.04 2.83 -15.21
C VAL A 267 -7.04 1.69 -15.24
N LYS A 268 -8.30 1.89 -14.78
CA LYS A 268 -9.34 0.85 -14.70
C LYS A 268 -8.79 -0.43 -14.05
N LEU A 269 -8.37 -0.33 -12.79
CA LEU A 269 -7.82 -1.44 -12.00
C LEU A 269 -8.73 -2.68 -12.00
N SER A 270 -10.04 -2.48 -12.10
CA SER A 270 -11.06 -3.54 -12.19
C SER A 270 -10.90 -4.50 -13.39
N ARG A 271 -10.00 -4.23 -14.33
CA ARG A 271 -9.70 -5.12 -15.47
C ARG A 271 -8.43 -5.95 -15.30
N ILE A 272 -7.73 -5.79 -14.17
CA ILE A 272 -6.43 -6.43 -13.90
C ILE A 272 -6.59 -7.59 -12.91
N VAL A 273 -7.71 -7.63 -12.18
CA VAL A 273 -8.06 -8.68 -11.20
C VAL A 273 -9.00 -9.70 -11.81
#